data_77e918557824c9467582b7ba1eb61792
#
_entry.id   77e918557824c9467582b7ba1eb61792
#
_cell.length_a   1.000
_cell.length_b   1.000
_cell.length_c   1.000
_cell.angle_alpha   90.00
_cell.angle_beta   90.00
_cell.angle_gamma   90.00
#
_symmetry.space_group_name_H-M   'P 1'
#
loop_
_entity.id
_entity.type
_entity.pdbx_description
1 polymer ?
#
loop_
_entity_poly.entity_id
_entity_poly.type
_entity_poly.pdbx_seq_one_letter_code
_entity_poly.pdbx_strand_id
1 'polypeptide(L)'
;MNSIVKKLNKKRLKISFAESCTGGLLASEITSVSGASKVFGLGLVTYSNQAKISVLKVNKNIIKKYGAVSPQCCEAMVRNLAKISKAQINVSVTGIAG
;
A
#
# COMPACT_ATOMS: atom_id res chain seq x y z
N MET A 1 -14.31 -8.21 -0.81
CA MET A 1 -13.14 -8.30 -1.71
C MET A 1 -13.35 -9.11 -2.97
N ASN A 2 -14.29 -10.08 -2.95
CA ASN A 2 -14.59 -10.87 -4.15
C ASN A 2 -14.96 -10.02 -5.37
N SER A 3 -15.83 -9.03 -5.21
CA SER A 3 -16.26 -8.21 -6.33
C SER A 3 -15.13 -7.34 -6.87
N ILE A 4 -14.22 -6.88 -6.01
CA ILE A 4 -13.06 -6.09 -6.42
C ILE A 4 -12.10 -6.96 -7.25
N VAL A 5 -11.78 -8.17 -6.77
CA VAL A 5 -10.90 -9.10 -7.48
C VAL A 5 -11.47 -9.44 -8.85
N LYS A 6 -12.76 -9.72 -8.93
CA LYS A 6 -13.43 -10.04 -10.20
C LYS A 6 -13.35 -8.85 -11.17
N LYS A 7 -13.61 -7.63 -10.70
CA LYS A 7 -13.55 -6.43 -11.55
C LYS A 7 -12.13 -6.16 -12.05
N LEU A 8 -11.14 -6.29 -11.16
CA LEU A 8 -9.74 -6.08 -11.54
C LEU A 8 -9.30 -7.11 -12.57
N ASN A 9 -9.65 -8.38 -12.36
CA ASN A 9 -9.31 -9.45 -13.27
C ASN A 9 -9.94 -9.22 -14.65
N LYS A 10 -11.20 -8.84 -14.68
CA LYS A 10 -11.93 -8.54 -15.93
C LYS A 10 -11.27 -7.41 -16.71
N LYS A 11 -10.80 -6.38 -16.00
CA LYS A 11 -10.14 -5.21 -16.60
C LYS A 11 -8.65 -5.41 -16.82
N ARG A 12 -8.10 -6.53 -16.39
CA ARG A 12 -6.66 -6.84 -16.46
C ARG A 12 -5.80 -5.81 -15.73
N LEU A 13 -6.26 -5.40 -14.55
CA LEU A 13 -5.58 -4.44 -13.71
C LEU A 13 -4.99 -5.11 -12.48
N LYS A 14 -3.86 -4.61 -12.03
CA LYS A 14 -3.23 -5.06 -10.77
C LYS A 14 -3.32 -3.98 -9.72
N ILE A 15 -3.42 -4.40 -8.46
CA ILE A 15 -3.48 -3.52 -7.30
C ILE A 15 -2.31 -3.83 -6.37
N SER A 16 -1.72 -2.81 -5.79
CA SER A 16 -0.65 -2.92 -4.81
C SER A 16 -0.95 -2.06 -3.59
N PHE A 17 -0.39 -2.45 -2.46
CA PHE A 17 -0.63 -1.79 -1.18
C PHE A 17 0.66 -1.45 -0.47
N ALA A 18 0.67 -0.29 0.16
CA ALA A 18 1.65 0.07 1.19
C ALA A 18 0.87 0.33 2.47
N GLU A 19 0.94 -0.61 3.39
CA GLU A 19 0.17 -0.57 4.64
C GLU A 19 1.06 -0.22 5.81
N SER A 20 0.51 0.53 6.75
CA SER A 20 1.16 0.84 8.02
C SER A 20 0.28 0.31 9.15
N CYS A 21 -0.69 1.09 9.60
CA CYS A 21 -1.52 0.72 10.75
C CYS A 21 -2.34 -0.56 10.55
N THR A 22 -2.67 -0.91 9.34
CA THR A 22 -3.44 -2.11 9.02
C THR A 22 -2.61 -3.39 9.04
N GLY A 23 -1.28 -3.27 9.04
CA GLY A 23 -0.38 -4.41 9.26
C GLY A 23 -0.43 -5.53 8.23
N GLY A 24 -0.94 -5.26 7.03
CA GLY A 24 -1.08 -6.27 5.98
C GLY A 24 -2.49 -6.78 5.79
N LEU A 25 -3.48 -6.21 6.48
CA LEU A 25 -4.86 -6.66 6.40
C LEU A 25 -5.44 -6.54 5.00
N LEU A 26 -5.19 -5.43 4.30
CA LEU A 26 -5.71 -5.23 2.95
C LEU A 26 -5.14 -6.25 1.97
N ALA A 27 -3.83 -6.47 2.02
CA ALA A 27 -3.18 -7.49 1.20
C ALA A 27 -3.75 -8.89 1.51
N SER A 28 -3.93 -9.20 2.79
CA SER A 28 -4.50 -10.47 3.23
C SER A 28 -5.92 -10.66 2.71
N GLU A 29 -6.74 -9.62 2.74
CA GLU A 29 -8.11 -9.71 2.26
C GLU A 29 -8.19 -9.94 0.76
N ILE A 30 -7.35 -9.29 -0.02
CA ILE A 30 -7.28 -9.52 -1.47
C ILE A 30 -6.79 -10.94 -1.76
N THR A 31 -5.71 -11.36 -1.12
CA THR A 31 -5.07 -12.66 -1.42
C THR A 31 -5.89 -13.86 -0.92
N SER A 32 -6.86 -13.64 -0.03
CA SER A 32 -7.76 -14.70 0.40
C SER A 32 -8.81 -15.09 -0.65
N VAL A 33 -8.94 -14.29 -1.70
CA VAL A 33 -9.92 -14.53 -2.77
C VAL A 33 -9.31 -15.37 -3.86
N SER A 34 -10.06 -16.37 -4.35
CA SER A 34 -9.64 -17.19 -5.48
C SER A 34 -9.40 -16.31 -6.71
N GLY A 35 -8.28 -16.54 -7.40
CA GLY A 35 -7.88 -15.75 -8.56
C GLY A 35 -7.10 -14.50 -8.23
N ALA A 36 -6.83 -14.24 -6.96
CA ALA A 36 -6.12 -13.02 -6.52
C ALA A 36 -4.72 -12.89 -7.13
N SER A 37 -4.05 -13.99 -7.41
CA SER A 37 -2.70 -13.94 -7.99
C SER A 37 -2.62 -13.19 -9.32
N LYS A 38 -3.73 -13.09 -10.03
CA LYS A 38 -3.81 -12.38 -11.30
C LYS A 38 -3.93 -10.86 -11.14
N VAL A 39 -4.37 -10.41 -9.96
CA VAL A 39 -4.66 -9.00 -9.71
C VAL A 39 -3.81 -8.38 -8.61
N PHE A 40 -3.15 -9.20 -7.79
CA PHE A 40 -2.30 -8.71 -6.72
C PHE A 40 -0.89 -8.46 -7.24
N GLY A 41 -0.41 -7.24 -7.12
CA GLY A 41 0.94 -6.87 -7.55
C GLY A 41 1.96 -6.99 -6.43
N LEU A 42 1.93 -6.06 -5.51
CA LEU A 42 2.90 -5.95 -4.42
C LEU A 42 2.20 -5.50 -3.15
N GLY A 43 2.55 -6.10 -2.03
CA GLY A 43 2.09 -5.65 -0.72
C GLY A 43 3.28 -5.41 0.19
N LEU A 44 3.38 -4.20 0.72
CA LEU A 44 4.43 -3.82 1.66
C LEU A 44 3.79 -3.41 2.98
N VAL A 45 4.36 -3.89 4.07
CA VAL A 45 3.98 -3.47 5.41
C VAL A 45 5.12 -2.61 5.96
N THR A 46 4.93 -1.30 5.91
CA THR A 46 5.90 -0.32 6.40
C THR A 46 5.38 0.31 7.68
N TYR A 47 5.27 -0.51 8.72
CA TYR A 47 4.65 -0.12 9.99
C TYR A 47 5.42 0.97 10.71
N SER A 48 6.75 0.83 10.78
CA SER A 48 7.61 1.79 11.47
C SER A 48 8.01 2.96 10.56
N ASN A 49 8.44 4.05 11.18
CA ASN A 49 9.00 5.18 10.43
C ASN A 49 10.26 4.75 9.68
N GLN A 50 11.07 3.91 10.32
CA GLN A 50 12.28 3.35 9.68
C GLN A 50 11.94 2.61 8.40
N ALA A 51 10.90 1.77 8.41
CA ALA A 51 10.49 1.02 7.24
C ALA A 51 9.95 1.95 6.13
N LYS A 52 9.19 2.98 6.51
CA LYS A 52 8.71 3.98 5.54
C LYS A 52 9.87 4.66 4.81
N ILE A 53 10.94 4.96 5.53
CA ILE A 53 12.12 5.62 4.98
C ILE A 53 12.95 4.65 4.15
N SER A 54 13.29 3.49 4.71
CA SER A 54 14.23 2.57 4.04
C SER A 54 13.62 1.77 2.91
N VAL A 55 12.36 1.34 3.03
CA VAL A 55 11.70 0.52 2.00
C VAL A 55 10.98 1.38 0.98
N LEU A 56 10.13 2.30 1.42
CA LEU A 56 9.34 3.15 0.53
C LEU A 56 10.04 4.46 0.16
N LYS A 57 11.23 4.70 0.69
CA LYS A 57 11.99 5.92 0.38
C LYS A 57 11.24 7.21 0.70
N VAL A 58 10.36 7.18 1.68
CA VAL A 58 9.71 8.39 2.18
C VAL A 58 10.79 9.32 2.75
N ASN A 59 10.78 10.57 2.34
CA ASN A 59 11.74 11.55 2.85
C ASN A 59 11.53 11.73 4.35
N LYS A 60 12.60 11.53 5.13
CA LYS A 60 12.54 11.65 6.59
C LYS A 60 12.05 13.01 7.06
N ASN A 61 12.27 14.06 6.26
CA ASN A 61 11.83 15.41 6.59
C ASN A 61 10.31 15.55 6.52
N ILE A 62 9.65 14.77 5.67
CA ILE A 62 8.18 14.73 5.61
C ILE A 62 7.64 14.17 6.91
N ILE A 63 8.21 13.07 7.39
CA ILE A 63 7.80 12.45 8.65
C ILE A 63 8.10 13.39 9.83
N LYS A 64 9.26 14.01 9.81
CA LYS A 64 9.67 14.96 10.87
C LYS A 64 8.75 16.17 10.94
N LYS A 65 8.38 16.74 9.79
CA LYS A 65 7.60 17.97 9.71
C LYS A 65 6.10 17.73 9.91
N TYR A 66 5.55 16.71 9.27
CA TYR A 66 4.11 16.45 9.23
C TYR A 66 3.67 15.26 10.06
N GLY A 67 4.60 14.39 10.46
CA GLY A 67 4.31 13.14 11.14
C GLY A 67 4.01 11.99 10.17
N ALA A 68 4.12 10.78 10.69
CA ALA A 68 3.82 9.58 9.89
C ALA A 68 2.32 9.45 9.61
N VAL A 69 1.48 9.99 10.50
CA VAL A 69 0.03 9.99 10.34
C VAL A 69 -0.38 11.35 9.76
N SER A 70 -0.19 11.49 8.45
CA SER A 70 -0.47 12.75 7.77
C SER A 70 -0.78 12.48 6.30
N PRO A 71 -1.56 13.38 5.65
CA PRO A 71 -1.77 13.29 4.20
C PRO A 71 -0.46 13.34 3.44
N GLN A 72 0.50 14.13 3.88
CA GLN A 72 1.80 14.26 3.22
C GLN A 72 2.58 12.95 3.23
N CYS A 73 2.61 12.26 4.37
CA CYS A 73 3.28 10.97 4.47
C CYS A 73 2.56 9.91 3.63
N CYS A 74 1.25 9.86 3.70
CA CYS A 74 0.44 8.91 2.94
C CYS A 74 0.64 9.10 1.43
N GLU A 75 0.66 10.34 0.97
CA GLU A 75 0.91 10.66 -0.44
C GLU A 75 2.30 10.22 -0.87
N ALA A 76 3.32 10.48 -0.06
CA ALA A 76 4.69 10.04 -0.36
C ALA A 76 4.76 8.51 -0.46
N MET A 77 4.08 7.80 0.44
CA MET A 77 4.01 6.34 0.42
C MET A 77 3.44 5.82 -0.90
N VAL A 78 2.30 6.33 -1.31
CA VAL A 78 1.61 5.82 -2.51
C VAL A 78 2.36 6.20 -3.79
N ARG A 79 2.93 7.37 -3.85
CA ARG A 79 3.75 7.78 -5.02
C ARG A 79 4.95 6.86 -5.19
N ASN A 80 5.64 6.57 -4.10
CA ASN A 80 6.82 5.71 -4.16
C ASN A 80 6.45 4.25 -4.38
N LEU A 81 5.32 3.81 -3.82
CA LEU A 81 4.78 2.49 -4.12
C LEU A 81 4.52 2.32 -5.61
N ALA A 82 3.89 3.29 -6.23
CA ALA A 82 3.57 3.24 -7.66
C ALA A 82 4.82 3.08 -8.53
N LYS A 83 5.93 3.70 -8.12
CA LYS A 83 7.21 3.59 -8.85
C LYS A 83 7.79 2.19 -8.80
N ILE A 84 7.62 1.47 -7.69
CA ILE A 84 8.20 0.14 -7.50
C ILE A 84 7.25 -0.99 -7.94
N SER A 85 5.96 -0.84 -7.68
CA SER A 85 4.99 -1.91 -7.91
C SER A 85 4.66 -2.11 -9.38
N LYS A 86 4.69 -1.04 -10.15
CA LYS A 86 4.26 -1.00 -11.56
C LYS A 86 2.80 -1.46 -11.74
N ALA A 87 2.03 -1.50 -10.67
CA ALA A 87 0.60 -1.77 -10.74
C ALA A 87 -0.15 -0.52 -11.19
N GLN A 88 -1.32 -0.71 -11.80
CA GLN A 88 -2.15 0.39 -12.24
C GLN A 88 -2.86 1.08 -11.07
N ILE A 89 -3.17 0.31 -10.03
CA ILE A 89 -3.84 0.83 -8.84
C ILE A 89 -2.91 0.64 -7.64
N ASN A 90 -2.67 1.73 -6.93
CA ASN A 90 -1.80 1.72 -5.76
C ASN A 90 -2.52 2.40 -4.61
N VAL A 91 -2.46 1.78 -3.45
CA VAL A 91 -3.16 2.25 -2.24
C VAL A 91 -2.16 2.30 -1.09
N SER A 92 -2.14 3.41 -0.38
CA SER A 92 -1.39 3.53 0.87
C SER A 92 -2.32 3.82 2.03
N VAL A 93 -1.97 3.30 3.19
CA VAL A 93 -2.73 3.52 4.42
C VAL A 93 -1.75 3.83 5.55
N THR A 94 -2.00 4.92 6.25
CA THR A 94 -1.31 5.24 7.48
C THR A 94 -2.32 5.74 8.50
N GLY A 95 -2.02 5.56 9.78
CA GLY A 95 -2.93 5.93 10.84
C GLY A 95 -2.44 5.46 12.20
N ILE A 96 -3.30 5.61 13.19
CA ILE A 96 -3.05 5.17 14.56
C ILE A 96 -3.92 3.95 14.82
N ALA A 97 -3.27 2.80 15.07
CA ALA A 97 -3.99 1.53 15.28
C ALA A 97 -3.90 0.99 16.71
N GLY A 98 -2.99 1.55 17.51
CA GLY A 98 -2.86 1.01 18.84
C GLY A 98 -2.12 1.81 19.83
#